data_7c08d72f0db5a0f146af8f3524717d3c
#
_entry.id   7c08d72f0db5a0f146af8f3524717d3c
#
_cell.length_a   1.000
_cell.length_b   1.000
_cell.length_c   1.000
_cell.angle_alpha   90.00
_cell.angle_beta   90.00
_cell.angle_gamma   90.00
#
_symmetry.space_group_name_H-M   'P 1'
#
loop_
_entity.id
_entity.type
_entity.pdbx_description
1 polymer ?
#
loop_
_entity_poly.entity_id
_entity_poly.type
_entity_poly.pdbx_seq_one_letter_code
_entity_poly.pdbx_strand_id
1 'polypeptide(L)'
;MTYRHRMRNDQIALQLYTLRRLAAVDLPGTLQAVAAAGFRAVELAGLPETSPGELARLLHQAGLRVVAAHESIEGLRADASEVADRLAEVGCSRAIVPWMPESDRQTADDVRRFAADLGGFARMLTERGIRLGYHNHSFEFAALDGTTVWDVLLAELPPNVDIELDVYWASVGGRDPAAEIAAAAERVRLLHMKDRAAGPEPHDAPAGEGILPFPEIIEAGRAAGVEWYIVEQDEPQEPLADVASALRYLESLAT
;
A
#
# COMPACT_ATOMS: atom_id res chain seq x y z
N MET A 1 24.41 -2.45 22.61
CA MET A 1 23.02 -1.96 22.76
C MET A 1 22.59 -1.44 21.42
N THR A 2 21.89 -2.25 20.63
CA THR A 2 21.27 -1.81 19.36
C THR A 2 20.09 -0.92 19.72
N TYR A 3 20.16 0.35 19.37
CA TYR A 3 19.00 1.23 19.37
C TYR A 3 17.95 0.61 18.43
N ARG A 4 16.95 -0.04 18.99
CA ARG A 4 15.80 -0.54 18.26
C ARG A 4 14.98 0.69 17.90
N HIS A 5 15.05 1.14 16.64
CA HIS A 5 14.20 2.23 16.14
C HIS A 5 12.73 1.80 16.27
N ARG A 6 11.93 2.53 17.02
CA ARG A 6 10.47 2.34 17.09
C ARG A 6 9.83 2.89 15.80
N MET A 7 8.63 2.43 15.45
CA MET A 7 7.79 3.11 14.46
C MET A 7 7.64 4.58 14.89
N ARG A 8 7.76 5.51 13.95
CA ARG A 8 7.62 6.95 14.23
C ARG A 8 6.31 7.46 13.67
N ASN A 9 5.70 8.44 14.31
CA ASN A 9 4.46 9.07 13.85
C ASN A 9 4.58 9.63 12.41
N ASP A 10 5.77 10.10 12.03
CA ASP A 10 6.03 10.61 10.68
C ASP A 10 6.15 9.51 9.59
N GLN A 11 6.04 8.23 9.97
CA GLN A 11 5.96 7.07 9.07
C GLN A 11 4.51 6.59 8.86
N ILE A 12 3.49 7.28 9.41
CA ILE A 12 2.10 6.90 9.21
C ILE A 12 1.53 7.73 8.05
N ALA A 13 0.89 7.05 7.10
CA ALA A 13 0.22 7.66 5.95
C ALA A 13 -1.23 7.16 5.85
N LEU A 14 -2.01 7.79 4.97
CA LEU A 14 -3.37 7.37 4.63
C LEU A 14 -3.45 7.01 3.15
N GLN A 15 -3.98 5.82 2.83
CA GLN A 15 -4.40 5.47 1.48
C GLN A 15 -5.71 6.20 1.15
N LEU A 16 -5.67 7.10 0.16
CA LEU A 16 -6.82 7.95 -0.19
C LEU A 16 -7.98 7.16 -0.82
N TYR A 17 -7.76 5.93 -1.25
CA TYR A 17 -8.84 5.04 -1.68
C TYR A 17 -9.93 4.88 -0.63
N THR A 18 -9.58 4.89 0.64
CA THR A 18 -10.51 4.87 1.78
C THR A 18 -11.55 6.00 1.69
N LEU A 19 -11.14 7.16 1.21
CA LEU A 19 -11.98 8.35 1.11
C LEU A 19 -12.46 8.64 -0.32
N ARG A 20 -12.32 7.67 -1.26
CA ARG A 20 -12.63 7.86 -2.69
C ARG A 20 -14.02 8.44 -2.97
N ARG A 21 -15.03 8.03 -2.19
CA ARG A 21 -16.41 8.51 -2.34
C ARG A 21 -16.55 9.98 -1.93
N LEU A 22 -15.84 10.42 -0.90
CA LEU A 22 -15.80 11.83 -0.50
C LEU A 22 -14.97 12.65 -1.49
N ALA A 23 -13.82 12.16 -1.90
CA ALA A 23 -12.95 12.80 -2.87
C ALA A 23 -13.64 12.99 -4.24
N ALA A 24 -14.49 12.06 -4.66
CA ALA A 24 -15.27 12.17 -5.88
C ALA A 24 -16.28 13.34 -5.85
N VAL A 25 -16.73 13.75 -4.66
CA VAL A 25 -17.67 14.87 -4.47
C VAL A 25 -16.92 16.19 -4.26
N ASP A 26 -15.90 16.18 -3.40
CA ASP A 26 -15.09 17.35 -3.03
C ASP A 26 -13.66 16.93 -2.70
N LEU A 27 -12.80 16.85 -3.72
CA LEU A 27 -11.39 16.50 -3.51
C LEU A 27 -10.65 17.52 -2.63
N PRO A 28 -10.75 18.86 -2.86
CA PRO A 28 -10.07 19.83 -2.00
C PRO A 28 -10.50 19.74 -0.54
N GLY A 29 -11.80 19.67 -0.26
CA GLY A 29 -12.34 19.55 1.10
C GLY A 29 -11.92 18.23 1.76
N THR A 30 -11.88 17.12 1.00
CA THR A 30 -11.41 15.82 1.51
C THR A 30 -9.94 15.87 1.92
N LEU A 31 -9.05 16.44 1.10
CA LEU A 31 -7.64 16.58 1.45
C LEU A 31 -7.42 17.48 2.69
N GLN A 32 -8.20 18.55 2.83
CA GLN A 32 -8.18 19.38 4.03
C GLN A 32 -8.65 18.61 5.27
N ALA A 33 -9.70 17.79 5.14
CA ALA A 33 -10.20 16.95 6.23
C ALA A 33 -9.15 15.90 6.66
N VAL A 34 -8.44 15.28 5.70
CA VAL A 34 -7.31 14.38 5.97
C VAL A 34 -6.21 15.06 6.79
N ALA A 35 -5.83 16.26 6.38
CA ALA A 35 -4.83 17.05 7.12
C ALA A 35 -5.33 17.48 8.52
N ALA A 36 -6.61 17.81 8.64
CA ALA A 36 -7.25 18.16 9.93
C ALA A 36 -7.37 16.95 10.86
N ALA A 37 -7.55 15.74 10.33
CA ALA A 37 -7.52 14.49 11.09
C ALA A 37 -6.13 14.16 11.68
N GLY A 38 -5.08 14.81 11.19
CA GLY A 38 -3.71 14.68 11.71
C GLY A 38 -2.71 14.11 10.72
N PHE A 39 -3.13 13.53 9.59
CA PHE A 39 -2.21 13.00 8.59
C PHE A 39 -1.33 14.08 7.95
N ARG A 40 -0.11 13.71 7.58
CA ARG A 40 0.86 14.54 6.86
C ARG A 40 1.40 13.86 5.61
N ALA A 41 1.02 12.60 5.42
CA ALA A 41 1.44 11.76 4.31
C ALA A 41 0.27 10.96 3.78
N VAL A 42 0.22 10.78 2.47
CA VAL A 42 -0.84 10.05 1.78
C VAL A 42 -0.28 9.16 0.68
N GLU A 43 -0.98 8.09 0.41
CA GLU A 43 -0.85 7.30 -0.79
C GLU A 43 -2.03 7.59 -1.73
N LEU A 44 -1.74 7.66 -3.03
CA LEU A 44 -2.74 8.03 -4.03
C LEU A 44 -3.37 6.78 -4.64
N ALA A 45 -4.70 6.67 -4.55
CA ALA A 45 -5.53 5.75 -5.34
C ALA A 45 -6.99 6.21 -5.34
N GLY A 46 -7.73 5.81 -6.37
CA GLY A 46 -9.18 6.01 -6.44
C GLY A 46 -9.65 7.48 -6.47
N LEU A 47 -8.78 8.39 -6.86
CA LEU A 47 -9.10 9.81 -6.96
C LEU A 47 -9.88 10.11 -8.24
N PRO A 48 -10.73 11.17 -8.26
CA PRO A 48 -11.36 11.66 -9.47
C PRO A 48 -10.31 12.14 -10.47
N GLU A 49 -10.66 12.12 -11.75
CA GLU A 49 -9.79 12.61 -12.82
C GLU A 49 -9.37 14.06 -12.52
N THR A 50 -8.07 14.25 -12.34
CA THR A 50 -7.46 15.52 -11.94
C THR A 50 -6.09 15.62 -12.61
N SER A 51 -5.76 16.76 -13.19
CA SER A 51 -4.42 16.92 -13.76
C SER A 51 -3.34 16.81 -12.68
N PRO A 52 -2.16 16.25 -12.99
CA PRO A 52 -1.08 16.10 -12.00
C PRO A 52 -0.70 17.42 -11.33
N GLY A 53 -0.59 18.51 -12.09
CA GLY A 53 -0.28 19.85 -11.54
C GLY A 53 -1.35 20.39 -10.61
N GLU A 54 -2.63 20.15 -10.89
CA GLU A 54 -3.72 20.55 -9.98
C GLU A 54 -3.70 19.70 -8.71
N LEU A 55 -3.52 18.38 -8.83
CA LEU A 55 -3.40 17.49 -7.68
C LEU A 55 -2.21 17.89 -6.79
N ALA A 56 -1.05 18.17 -7.38
CA ALA A 56 0.13 18.64 -6.65
C ALA A 56 -0.16 19.94 -5.89
N ARG A 57 -0.85 20.89 -6.53
CA ARG A 57 -1.26 22.14 -5.90
C ARG A 57 -2.18 21.92 -4.69
N LEU A 58 -3.19 21.07 -4.84
CA LEU A 58 -4.15 20.74 -3.78
C LEU A 58 -3.48 20.05 -2.60
N LEU A 59 -2.62 19.07 -2.85
CA LEU A 59 -1.84 18.38 -1.82
C LEU A 59 -0.94 19.35 -1.06
N HIS A 60 -0.23 20.23 -1.77
CA HIS A 60 0.61 21.26 -1.16
C HIS A 60 -0.21 22.21 -0.28
N GLN A 61 -1.37 22.67 -0.74
CA GLN A 61 -2.27 23.54 0.04
C GLN A 61 -2.79 22.88 1.32
N ALA A 62 -3.04 21.56 1.27
CA ALA A 62 -3.42 20.78 2.44
C ALA A 62 -2.23 20.42 3.36
N GLY A 63 -0.98 20.67 2.94
CA GLY A 63 0.22 20.28 3.68
C GLY A 63 0.44 18.77 3.71
N LEU A 64 0.00 18.06 2.67
CA LEU A 64 0.14 16.61 2.52
C LEU A 64 1.26 16.27 1.53
N ARG A 65 2.13 15.32 1.90
CA ARG A 65 3.14 14.74 1.01
C ARG A 65 2.68 13.40 0.46
N VAL A 66 3.04 13.08 -0.77
CA VAL A 66 2.77 11.78 -1.38
C VAL A 66 3.91 10.83 -1.06
N VAL A 67 3.60 9.64 -0.57
CA VAL A 67 4.59 8.60 -0.22
C VAL A 67 4.64 7.47 -1.24
N ALA A 68 3.50 7.17 -1.86
CA ALA A 68 3.34 6.21 -2.92
C ALA A 68 2.05 6.50 -3.72
N ALA A 69 1.90 5.86 -4.87
CA ALA A 69 0.69 5.90 -5.68
C ALA A 69 0.44 4.53 -6.31
N HIS A 70 -0.82 4.09 -6.27
CA HIS A 70 -1.25 2.90 -6.98
C HIS A 70 -1.34 3.18 -8.49
N GLU A 71 -0.64 2.38 -9.27
CA GLU A 71 -0.59 2.48 -10.72
C GLU A 71 -0.93 1.12 -11.36
N SER A 72 -1.85 1.11 -12.32
CA SER A 72 -2.23 -0.14 -12.95
C SER A 72 -1.11 -0.71 -13.81
N ILE A 73 -1.01 -2.04 -13.85
CA ILE A 73 -0.05 -2.72 -14.73
C ILE A 73 -0.32 -2.42 -16.21
N GLU A 74 -1.59 -2.21 -16.58
CA GLU A 74 -1.98 -1.83 -17.93
C GLU A 74 -1.45 -0.44 -18.30
N GLY A 75 -1.48 0.51 -17.36
CA GLY A 75 -0.91 1.85 -17.55
C GLY A 75 0.61 1.77 -17.76
N LEU A 76 1.31 0.98 -16.96
CA LEU A 76 2.76 0.75 -17.12
C LEU A 76 3.08 0.05 -18.45
N ARG A 77 2.27 -0.91 -18.86
CA ARG A 77 2.42 -1.59 -20.16
C ARG A 77 2.15 -0.68 -21.34
N ALA A 78 1.21 0.28 -21.17
CA ALA A 78 0.90 1.26 -22.22
C ALA A 78 2.01 2.29 -22.39
N ASP A 79 2.38 2.99 -21.31
CA ASP A 79 3.46 3.99 -21.30
C ASP A 79 4.01 4.24 -19.89
N ALA A 80 5.05 3.51 -19.52
CA ALA A 80 5.71 3.67 -18.23
C ALA A 80 6.41 5.05 -18.08
N SER A 81 6.75 5.72 -19.19
CA SER A 81 7.34 7.06 -19.14
C SER A 81 6.31 8.12 -18.78
N GLU A 82 5.09 8.03 -19.34
CA GLU A 82 3.97 8.90 -18.98
C GLU A 82 3.60 8.73 -17.48
N VAL A 83 3.56 7.47 -17.00
CA VAL A 83 3.36 7.20 -15.57
C VAL A 83 4.43 7.88 -14.73
N ALA A 84 5.70 7.76 -15.11
CA ALA A 84 6.80 8.38 -14.38
C ALA A 84 6.71 9.92 -14.38
N ASP A 85 6.38 10.53 -15.51
CA ASP A 85 6.25 11.99 -15.61
C ASP A 85 5.11 12.51 -14.73
N ARG A 86 3.96 11.83 -14.72
CA ARG A 86 2.82 12.14 -13.85
C ARG A 86 3.16 12.02 -12.36
N LEU A 87 3.85 10.95 -11.96
CA LEU A 87 4.29 10.75 -10.58
C LEU A 87 5.30 11.81 -10.14
N ALA A 88 6.24 12.17 -11.01
CA ALA A 88 7.21 13.22 -10.72
C ALA A 88 6.54 14.59 -10.50
N GLU A 89 5.51 14.91 -11.28
CA GLU A 89 4.77 16.18 -11.18
C GLU A 89 4.04 16.30 -9.83
N VAL A 90 3.48 15.19 -9.31
CA VAL A 90 2.86 15.17 -7.96
C VAL A 90 3.87 14.98 -6.83
N GLY A 91 5.16 14.88 -7.14
CA GLY A 91 6.21 14.68 -6.14
C GLY A 91 6.24 13.29 -5.53
N CYS A 92 5.72 12.27 -6.24
CA CYS A 92 5.71 10.88 -5.81
C CYS A 92 6.93 10.13 -6.35
N SER A 93 7.67 9.45 -5.48
CA SER A 93 8.85 8.67 -5.85
C SER A 93 8.64 7.15 -5.75
N ARG A 94 7.38 6.70 -5.63
CA ARG A 94 7.07 5.26 -5.54
C ARG A 94 5.75 4.95 -6.25
N ALA A 95 5.81 4.07 -7.23
CA ALA A 95 4.66 3.45 -7.89
C ALA A 95 4.38 2.09 -7.25
N ILE A 96 3.13 1.76 -6.98
CA ILE A 96 2.72 0.45 -6.48
C ILE A 96 1.74 -0.16 -7.48
N VAL A 97 2.01 -1.37 -7.97
CA VAL A 97 1.04 -2.13 -8.75
C VAL A 97 0.11 -2.86 -7.79
N PRO A 98 -1.18 -2.46 -7.72
CA PRO A 98 -2.09 -2.98 -6.70
C PRO A 98 -2.82 -4.26 -7.13
N TRP A 99 -2.65 -4.71 -8.35
CA TRP A 99 -3.46 -5.78 -8.90
C TRP A 99 -2.73 -6.57 -9.99
N MET A 100 -2.85 -7.91 -9.89
CA MET A 100 -2.43 -8.84 -10.94
C MET A 100 -3.67 -9.31 -11.72
N PRO A 101 -3.76 -9.05 -13.03
CA PRO A 101 -4.85 -9.54 -13.86
C PRO A 101 -4.98 -11.06 -13.78
N GLU A 102 -6.20 -11.58 -13.93
CA GLU A 102 -6.45 -13.02 -13.87
C GLU A 102 -5.67 -13.77 -14.95
N SER A 103 -5.50 -13.18 -16.13
CA SER A 103 -4.69 -13.77 -17.22
C SER A 103 -3.20 -13.93 -16.85
N ASP A 104 -2.71 -13.15 -15.89
CA ASP A 104 -1.31 -13.16 -15.48
C ASP A 104 -1.04 -14.08 -14.27
N ARG A 105 -2.07 -14.84 -13.79
CA ARG A 105 -1.99 -15.69 -12.60
C ARG A 105 -2.68 -17.05 -12.74
N GLN A 106 -2.87 -17.55 -13.97
CA GLN A 106 -3.51 -18.85 -14.20
C GLN A 106 -2.55 -20.03 -14.01
N THR A 107 -1.27 -19.82 -14.26
CA THR A 107 -0.19 -20.79 -14.08
C THR A 107 1.01 -20.17 -13.40
N ALA A 108 1.90 -20.98 -12.84
CA ALA A 108 3.16 -20.49 -12.27
C ALA A 108 4.02 -19.73 -13.31
N ASP A 109 3.95 -20.12 -14.59
CA ASP A 109 4.67 -19.44 -15.67
C ASP A 109 4.08 -18.07 -15.99
N ASP A 110 2.76 -17.87 -15.83
CA ASP A 110 2.15 -16.55 -15.96
C ASP A 110 2.68 -15.62 -14.86
N VAL A 111 2.71 -16.09 -13.61
CA VAL A 111 3.24 -15.30 -12.48
C VAL A 111 4.71 -14.97 -12.68
N ARG A 112 5.53 -15.89 -13.19
CA ARG A 112 6.95 -15.62 -13.53
C ARG A 112 7.08 -14.51 -14.58
N ARG A 113 6.25 -14.55 -15.63
CA ARG A 113 6.24 -13.49 -16.66
C ARG A 113 5.84 -12.15 -16.07
N PHE A 114 4.80 -12.12 -15.24
CA PHE A 114 4.39 -10.91 -14.55
C PHE A 114 5.49 -10.33 -13.65
N ALA A 115 6.19 -11.18 -12.88
CA ALA A 115 7.33 -10.77 -12.07
C ALA A 115 8.47 -10.19 -12.93
N ALA A 116 8.75 -10.79 -14.08
CA ALA A 116 9.74 -10.29 -15.03
C ALA A 116 9.34 -8.93 -15.63
N ASP A 117 8.05 -8.73 -15.97
CA ASP A 117 7.51 -7.44 -16.43
C ASP A 117 7.73 -6.36 -15.36
N LEU A 118 7.35 -6.64 -14.09
CA LEU A 118 7.59 -5.72 -12.98
C LEU A 118 9.07 -5.35 -12.85
N GLY A 119 9.97 -6.33 -12.98
CA GLY A 119 11.41 -6.08 -12.98
C GLY A 119 11.89 -5.18 -14.13
N GLY A 120 11.24 -5.30 -15.29
CA GLY A 120 11.47 -4.42 -16.44
C GLY A 120 11.06 -2.99 -16.14
N PHE A 121 9.83 -2.78 -15.67
CA PHE A 121 9.32 -1.47 -15.30
C PHE A 121 10.08 -0.85 -14.13
N ALA A 122 10.47 -1.63 -13.12
CA ALA A 122 11.26 -1.13 -12.00
C ALA A 122 12.61 -0.54 -12.46
N ARG A 123 13.28 -1.12 -13.46
CA ARG A 123 14.50 -0.53 -14.03
C ARG A 123 14.22 0.81 -14.71
N MET A 124 13.18 0.87 -15.56
CA MET A 124 12.80 2.10 -16.28
C MET A 124 12.44 3.24 -15.32
N LEU A 125 11.63 2.92 -14.29
CA LEU A 125 11.19 3.90 -13.29
C LEU A 125 12.35 4.36 -12.39
N THR A 126 13.29 3.47 -12.06
CA THR A 126 14.48 3.81 -11.26
C THR A 126 15.35 4.86 -11.96
N GLU A 127 15.46 4.84 -13.29
CA GLU A 127 16.18 5.87 -14.07
C GLU A 127 15.55 7.27 -13.92
N ARG A 128 14.28 7.33 -13.52
CA ARG A 128 13.53 8.55 -13.20
C ARG A 128 13.45 8.85 -11.71
N GLY A 129 14.17 8.08 -10.86
CA GLY A 129 14.15 8.23 -9.40
C GLY A 129 12.89 7.68 -8.73
N ILE A 130 12.11 6.84 -9.42
CA ILE A 130 10.87 6.22 -8.92
C ILE A 130 11.13 4.74 -8.64
N ARG A 131 10.76 4.28 -7.45
CA ARG A 131 10.76 2.85 -7.09
C ARG A 131 9.44 2.21 -7.51
N LEU A 132 9.49 0.94 -7.86
CA LEU A 132 8.28 0.14 -8.12
C LEU A 132 8.06 -0.85 -6.99
N GLY A 133 6.81 -1.03 -6.60
CA GLY A 133 6.38 -2.06 -5.66
C GLY A 133 5.16 -2.82 -6.15
N TYR A 134 4.83 -3.90 -5.43
CA TYR A 134 3.64 -4.71 -5.64
C TYR A 134 2.84 -4.82 -4.34
N HIS A 135 1.52 -4.66 -4.42
CA HIS A 135 0.58 -4.79 -3.32
C HIS A 135 -0.29 -6.05 -3.50
N ASN A 136 -0.45 -6.82 -2.43
CA ASN A 136 -1.23 -8.05 -2.43
C ASN A 136 -2.69 -7.84 -2.01
N HIS A 137 -3.51 -8.76 -2.51
CA HIS A 137 -4.84 -9.08 -1.98
C HIS A 137 -4.86 -10.51 -1.43
N SER A 138 -6.04 -11.09 -1.26
CA SER A 138 -6.15 -12.47 -0.77
C SER A 138 -5.93 -13.52 -1.87
N PHE A 139 -6.15 -13.16 -3.12
CA PHE A 139 -6.06 -14.13 -4.23
C PHE A 139 -4.63 -14.60 -4.51
N GLU A 140 -3.61 -13.84 -4.12
CA GLU A 140 -2.22 -14.28 -4.24
C GLU A 140 -1.91 -15.48 -3.34
N PHE A 141 -2.64 -15.63 -2.26
CA PHE A 141 -2.49 -16.78 -1.36
C PHE A 141 -3.30 -18.01 -1.80
N ALA A 142 -4.03 -17.93 -2.91
CA ALA A 142 -4.72 -19.07 -3.51
C ALA A 142 -3.73 -20.11 -4.03
N ALA A 143 -4.13 -21.39 -3.96
CA ALA A 143 -3.33 -22.51 -4.45
C ALA A 143 -3.11 -22.42 -5.98
N LEU A 144 -1.87 -22.65 -6.41
CA LEU A 144 -1.43 -22.65 -7.78
C LEU A 144 -0.35 -23.72 -7.97
N ASP A 145 -0.65 -24.79 -8.71
CA ASP A 145 0.32 -25.83 -9.09
C ASP A 145 1.13 -26.43 -7.91
N GLY A 146 0.49 -26.59 -6.73
CA GLY A 146 1.12 -27.15 -5.53
C GLY A 146 1.87 -26.12 -4.66
N THR A 147 1.80 -24.84 -5.00
CA THR A 147 2.28 -23.68 -4.26
C THR A 147 1.18 -22.60 -4.20
N THR A 148 1.51 -21.34 -4.05
CA THR A 148 0.58 -20.21 -4.17
C THR A 148 1.13 -19.18 -5.16
N VAL A 149 0.25 -18.31 -5.68
CA VAL A 149 0.66 -17.16 -6.51
C VAL A 149 1.69 -16.31 -5.76
N TRP A 150 1.45 -16.07 -4.45
CA TRP A 150 2.33 -15.30 -3.60
C TRP A 150 3.73 -15.90 -3.47
N ASP A 151 3.81 -17.21 -3.20
CA ASP A 151 5.10 -17.88 -3.04
C ASP A 151 5.92 -17.85 -4.34
N VAL A 152 5.25 -18.03 -5.52
CA VAL A 152 5.92 -17.88 -6.82
C VAL A 152 6.37 -16.44 -7.03
N LEU A 153 5.49 -15.47 -6.76
CA LEU A 153 5.81 -14.05 -6.92
C LEU A 153 7.01 -13.65 -6.06
N LEU A 154 7.02 -14.01 -4.78
CA LEU A 154 8.15 -13.74 -3.87
C LEU A 154 9.47 -14.36 -4.34
N ALA A 155 9.42 -15.55 -4.91
CA ALA A 155 10.63 -16.22 -5.42
C ALA A 155 11.19 -15.55 -6.68
N GLU A 156 10.32 -15.02 -7.54
CA GLU A 156 10.68 -14.54 -8.88
C GLU A 156 10.82 -13.01 -8.98
N LEU A 157 10.20 -12.24 -8.07
CA LEU A 157 10.34 -10.79 -8.06
C LEU A 157 11.80 -10.38 -7.91
N PRO A 158 12.31 -9.52 -8.80
CA PRO A 158 13.66 -9.00 -8.66
C PRO A 158 13.84 -8.15 -7.39
N PRO A 159 15.06 -8.04 -6.86
CA PRO A 159 15.32 -7.34 -5.60
C PRO A 159 15.06 -5.81 -5.65
N ASN A 160 14.89 -5.26 -6.84
CA ASN A 160 14.57 -3.84 -7.05
C ASN A 160 13.06 -3.56 -7.12
N VAL A 161 12.22 -4.58 -6.87
CA VAL A 161 10.77 -4.41 -6.71
C VAL A 161 10.44 -4.53 -5.23
N ASP A 162 9.87 -3.46 -4.67
CA ASP A 162 9.41 -3.41 -3.29
C ASP A 162 8.13 -4.23 -3.09
N ILE A 163 7.83 -4.53 -1.84
CA ILE A 163 6.55 -5.10 -1.44
C ILE A 163 5.84 -4.10 -0.53
N GLU A 164 4.60 -3.83 -0.86
CA GLU A 164 3.60 -3.25 0.01
C GLU A 164 2.68 -4.37 0.48
N LEU A 165 2.89 -4.86 1.70
CA LEU A 165 2.09 -5.95 2.24
C LEU A 165 0.81 -5.41 2.87
N ASP A 166 -0.34 -5.86 2.39
CA ASP A 166 -1.62 -5.64 3.06
C ASP A 166 -1.85 -6.75 4.10
N VAL A 167 -1.87 -6.35 5.38
CA VAL A 167 -1.96 -7.28 6.51
C VAL A 167 -3.35 -7.91 6.63
N TYR A 168 -4.41 -7.18 6.24
CA TYR A 168 -5.77 -7.70 6.21
C TYR A 168 -5.92 -8.77 5.13
N TRP A 169 -5.50 -8.48 3.91
CA TRP A 169 -5.62 -9.41 2.81
C TRP A 169 -4.74 -10.66 3.00
N ALA A 170 -3.56 -10.53 3.62
CA ALA A 170 -2.76 -11.68 4.02
C ALA A 170 -3.53 -12.56 5.03
N SER A 171 -4.15 -11.95 6.04
CA SER A 171 -4.99 -12.66 7.02
C SER A 171 -6.22 -13.33 6.38
N VAL A 172 -6.89 -12.66 5.43
CA VAL A 172 -8.02 -13.25 4.67
C VAL A 172 -7.56 -14.41 3.82
N GLY A 173 -6.36 -14.33 3.25
CA GLY A 173 -5.68 -15.41 2.52
C GLY A 173 -5.18 -16.57 3.42
N GLY A 174 -5.46 -16.51 4.73
CA GLY A 174 -5.09 -17.56 5.68
C GLY A 174 -3.62 -17.55 6.10
N ARG A 175 -2.90 -16.44 5.88
CA ARG A 175 -1.51 -16.26 6.26
C ARG A 175 -1.40 -15.42 7.54
N ASP A 176 -0.33 -15.64 8.28
CA ASP A 176 0.07 -14.77 9.40
C ASP A 176 0.83 -13.55 8.83
N PRO A 177 0.30 -12.32 8.96
CA PRO A 177 0.95 -11.14 8.40
C PRO A 177 2.37 -10.92 8.93
N ALA A 178 2.63 -11.17 10.21
CA ALA A 178 3.96 -10.99 10.78
C ALA A 178 4.97 -12.01 10.21
N ALA A 179 4.53 -13.25 9.96
CA ALA A 179 5.34 -14.26 9.31
C ALA A 179 5.63 -13.91 7.84
N GLU A 180 4.64 -13.39 7.09
CA GLU A 180 4.83 -12.97 5.70
C GLU A 180 5.79 -11.77 5.60
N ILE A 181 5.69 -10.79 6.51
CA ILE A 181 6.66 -9.68 6.61
C ILE A 181 8.07 -10.22 6.82
N ALA A 182 8.25 -11.18 7.75
CA ALA A 182 9.55 -11.76 8.03
C ALA A 182 10.09 -12.57 6.84
N ALA A 183 9.23 -13.30 6.12
CA ALA A 183 9.61 -14.09 4.94
C ALA A 183 10.05 -13.21 3.76
N ALA A 184 9.35 -12.09 3.51
CA ALA A 184 9.69 -11.13 2.47
C ALA A 184 10.80 -10.14 2.89
N ALA A 185 11.06 -10.02 4.20
CA ALA A 185 12.14 -9.27 4.85
C ALA A 185 12.42 -7.90 4.19
N GLU A 186 13.66 -7.70 3.71
CA GLU A 186 14.15 -6.41 3.20
C GLU A 186 13.39 -5.87 1.98
N ARG A 187 12.49 -6.63 1.38
CA ARG A 187 11.65 -6.16 0.25
C ARG A 187 10.37 -5.48 0.71
N VAL A 188 9.89 -5.77 1.93
CA VAL A 188 8.70 -5.10 2.49
C VAL A 188 9.09 -3.69 2.91
N ARG A 189 8.61 -2.70 2.18
CA ARG A 189 8.87 -1.29 2.45
C ARG A 189 7.64 -0.54 2.95
N LEU A 190 6.46 -1.02 2.61
CA LEU A 190 5.19 -0.44 3.02
C LEU A 190 4.30 -1.54 3.60
N LEU A 191 3.44 -1.15 4.55
CA LEU A 191 2.38 -2.00 5.07
C LEU A 191 1.05 -1.26 4.98
N HIS A 192 0.03 -1.90 4.40
CA HIS A 192 -1.34 -1.44 4.59
C HIS A 192 -1.86 -1.95 5.92
N MET A 193 -2.12 -0.99 6.82
CA MET A 193 -2.58 -1.21 8.18
C MET A 193 -4.11 -1.23 8.21
N LYS A 194 -4.68 -2.21 7.54
CA LYS A 194 -6.12 -2.50 7.44
C LYS A 194 -6.45 -3.61 8.43
N ASP A 195 -7.37 -3.39 9.36
CA ASP A 195 -7.73 -4.40 10.36
C ASP A 195 -8.83 -5.33 9.82
N ARG A 196 -8.97 -6.46 10.47
CA ARG A 196 -10.00 -7.46 10.17
C ARG A 196 -10.99 -7.52 11.31
N ALA A 197 -12.26 -7.25 11.02
CA ALA A 197 -13.31 -7.38 11.98
C ALA A 197 -13.49 -8.85 12.42
N ALA A 198 -13.93 -9.04 13.66
CA ALA A 198 -14.27 -10.36 14.16
C ALA A 198 -15.55 -10.87 13.47
N GLY A 199 -15.56 -12.15 13.11
CA GLY A 199 -16.74 -12.77 12.49
C GLY A 199 -16.39 -13.83 11.45
N PRO A 200 -17.41 -14.55 10.95
CA PRO A 200 -17.20 -15.63 9.97
C PRO A 200 -16.88 -15.09 8.58
N GLU A 201 -17.48 -13.96 8.20
CA GLU A 201 -17.25 -13.33 6.90
C GLU A 201 -16.15 -12.26 7.04
N PRO A 202 -15.13 -12.27 6.17
CA PRO A 202 -14.08 -11.29 6.23
C PRO A 202 -14.60 -9.92 5.78
N HIS A 203 -14.48 -8.92 6.66
CA HIS A 203 -14.65 -7.51 6.32
C HIS A 203 -13.62 -6.69 7.09
N ASP A 204 -13.29 -5.53 6.55
CA ASP A 204 -12.28 -4.66 7.13
C ASP A 204 -12.85 -3.85 8.31
N ALA A 205 -11.95 -3.36 9.13
CA ALA A 205 -12.24 -2.49 10.27
C ALA A 205 -11.16 -1.42 10.38
N PRO A 206 -11.43 -0.31 11.07
CA PRO A 206 -10.38 0.65 11.44
C PRO A 206 -9.25 -0.06 12.20
N ALA A 207 -8.00 0.31 11.92
CA ALA A 207 -6.85 -0.26 12.62
C ALA A 207 -7.02 -0.13 14.15
N GLY A 208 -6.94 -1.25 14.86
CA GLY A 208 -7.13 -1.35 16.31
C GLY A 208 -8.56 -1.67 16.76
N GLU A 209 -9.49 -1.77 15.85
CA GLU A 209 -10.89 -2.13 16.16
C GLU A 209 -11.25 -3.55 15.70
N GLY A 210 -10.29 -4.26 15.12
CA GLY A 210 -10.44 -5.64 14.66
C GLY A 210 -9.68 -6.66 15.51
N ILE A 211 -9.19 -7.70 14.85
CA ILE A 211 -8.54 -8.86 15.51
C ILE A 211 -7.08 -9.03 15.17
N LEU A 212 -6.50 -8.21 14.29
CA LEU A 212 -5.11 -8.38 13.89
C LEU A 212 -4.15 -7.91 14.99
N PRO A 213 -3.05 -8.66 15.25
CA PRO A 213 -2.10 -8.34 16.30
C PRO A 213 -1.12 -7.25 15.84
N PHE A 214 -1.57 -6.00 15.75
CA PHE A 214 -0.77 -4.88 15.26
C PHE A 214 0.57 -4.68 15.98
N PRO A 215 0.69 -4.87 17.32
CA PRO A 215 1.98 -4.78 17.98
C PRO A 215 3.03 -5.74 17.38
N GLU A 216 2.65 -6.99 17.10
CA GLU A 216 3.50 -8.01 16.49
C GLU A 216 3.81 -7.70 15.03
N ILE A 217 2.81 -7.22 14.28
CA ILE A 217 2.95 -6.79 12.87
C ILE A 217 3.92 -5.61 12.76
N ILE A 218 3.79 -4.60 13.62
CA ILE A 218 4.68 -3.44 13.67
C ILE A 218 6.11 -3.86 14.05
N GLU A 219 6.27 -4.78 15.01
CA GLU A 219 7.59 -5.29 15.38
C GLU A 219 8.26 -6.03 14.21
N ALA A 220 7.51 -6.87 13.47
CA ALA A 220 7.99 -7.54 12.27
C ALA A 220 8.35 -6.52 11.17
N GLY A 221 7.48 -5.55 10.91
CA GLY A 221 7.71 -4.48 9.94
C GLY A 221 8.95 -3.65 10.26
N ARG A 222 9.15 -3.33 11.52
CA ARG A 222 10.32 -2.62 12.01
C ARG A 222 11.61 -3.44 11.82
N ALA A 223 11.56 -4.75 12.08
CA ALA A 223 12.69 -5.65 11.87
C ALA A 223 13.05 -5.79 10.38
N ALA A 224 12.05 -5.76 9.50
CA ALA A 224 12.20 -5.78 8.04
C ALA A 224 12.65 -4.43 7.44
N GLY A 225 12.58 -3.33 8.19
CA GLY A 225 12.94 -2.00 7.70
C GLY A 225 11.83 -1.31 6.92
N VAL A 226 10.56 -1.54 7.30
CA VAL A 226 9.39 -0.84 6.74
C VAL A 226 9.54 0.67 6.90
N GLU A 227 9.26 1.37 5.81
CA GLU A 227 9.38 2.82 5.72
C GLU A 227 8.04 3.52 6.03
N TRP A 228 6.92 2.89 5.64
CA TRP A 228 5.58 3.45 5.77
C TRP A 228 4.56 2.44 6.29
N TYR A 229 3.71 2.91 7.20
CA TYR A 229 2.55 2.23 7.75
C TYR A 229 1.31 3.00 7.29
N ILE A 230 0.57 2.45 6.34
CA ILE A 230 -0.46 3.15 5.59
C ILE A 230 -1.83 2.68 6.05
N VAL A 231 -2.58 3.58 6.68
CA VAL A 231 -3.97 3.32 7.10
C VAL A 231 -4.83 3.14 5.85
N GLU A 232 -5.65 2.10 5.83
CA GLU A 232 -6.62 1.86 4.76
C GLU A 232 -7.86 1.12 5.26
N GLN A 233 -9.00 1.37 4.60
CA GLN A 233 -10.20 0.55 4.58
C GLN A 233 -10.84 0.59 3.18
N ASP A 234 -11.38 -0.56 2.73
CA ASP A 234 -12.09 -0.62 1.45
C ASP A 234 -13.51 -0.09 1.57
N GLU A 235 -14.20 -0.43 2.66
CA GLU A 235 -15.60 -0.08 2.87
C GLU A 235 -15.84 0.53 4.27
N PRO A 236 -15.25 1.73 4.54
CA PRO A 236 -15.43 2.40 5.84
C PRO A 236 -16.90 2.81 6.04
N GLN A 237 -17.39 2.68 7.27
CA GLN A 237 -18.76 3.06 7.64
C GLN A 237 -18.85 4.59 7.89
N GLU A 238 -17.88 5.13 8.63
CA GLU A 238 -17.75 6.56 8.95
C GLU A 238 -16.36 7.05 8.53
N PRO A 239 -16.11 7.23 7.20
CA PRO A 239 -14.77 7.31 6.63
C PRO A 239 -13.79 8.24 7.36
N LEU A 240 -14.21 9.47 7.71
CA LEU A 240 -13.32 10.42 8.40
C LEU A 240 -13.12 10.08 9.88
N ALA A 241 -14.12 9.53 10.54
CA ALA A 241 -14.01 9.10 11.94
C ALA A 241 -13.14 7.84 12.04
N ASP A 242 -13.31 6.90 11.12
CA ASP A 242 -12.57 5.65 11.04
C ASP A 242 -11.07 5.90 10.82
N VAL A 243 -10.70 6.73 9.84
CA VAL A 243 -9.28 7.04 9.60
C VAL A 243 -8.64 7.81 10.75
N ALA A 244 -9.41 8.69 11.43
CA ALA A 244 -8.92 9.42 12.61
C ALA A 244 -8.75 8.48 13.82
N SER A 245 -9.61 7.47 13.98
CA SER A 245 -9.47 6.44 15.02
C SER A 245 -8.24 5.59 14.77
N ALA A 246 -8.07 5.10 13.55
CA ALA A 246 -6.92 4.31 13.13
C ALA A 246 -5.59 5.05 13.34
N LEU A 247 -5.53 6.35 12.97
CA LEU A 247 -4.34 7.17 13.20
C LEU A 247 -3.97 7.23 14.68
N ARG A 248 -4.93 7.59 15.55
CA ARG A 248 -4.71 7.67 17.01
C ARG A 248 -4.23 6.34 17.58
N TYR A 249 -4.79 5.24 17.13
CA TYR A 249 -4.36 3.91 17.57
C TYR A 249 -2.90 3.64 17.17
N LEU A 250 -2.53 3.82 15.89
CA LEU A 250 -1.16 3.60 15.44
C LEU A 250 -0.16 4.54 16.13
N GLU A 251 -0.52 5.82 16.34
CA GLU A 251 0.30 6.76 17.11
C GLU A 251 0.54 6.29 18.54
N SER A 252 -0.44 5.63 19.17
CA SER A 252 -0.30 5.07 20.52
C SER A 252 0.72 3.92 20.57
N LEU A 253 0.97 3.24 19.43
CA LEU A 253 1.97 2.16 19.30
C LEU A 253 3.36 2.66 18.88
N ALA A 254 3.46 3.92 18.45
CA ALA A 254 4.69 4.51 17.93
C ALA A 254 5.66 5.02 19.00
N THR A 255 5.34 4.99 20.29
CA THR A 255 6.13 5.57 21.41
C THR A 255 7.20 4.65 21.99
#